data_d7f2d7855dfe3a2dc4e92c47191602e8
#
_entry.id   d7f2d7855dfe3a2dc4e92c47191602e8
#
_cell.length_a   1.000
_cell.length_b   1.000
_cell.length_c   1.000
_cell.angle_alpha   90.00
_cell.angle_beta   90.00
_cell.angle_gamma   90.00
#
_symmetry.space_group_name_H-M   'P 1'
#
loop_
_entity.id
_entity.type
_entity.pdbx_description
1 polymer ?
#
loop_
_entity_poly.entity_id
_entity_poly.type
_entity_poly.pdbx_seq_one_letter_code
_entity_poly.pdbx_strand_id
1 'polypeptide(L)'
;VNDGSSDRTGEIIEDYARRDPRVVPIHHSPNRGVGAAITSGYKRAVADGMEIAAVMAGDNQMDPAYLPALLDPIVEGRADYTKGNRLINEAYRKGMPAWRSFGNSILTFLTKIASGYWQMMDPQNGYTAISVKALAELPLDSIYQGYGYYNNLLVWLNIHNMTVRDVAIPARYGR
;
A
#
# COMPACT_ATOMS: atom_id res chain seq x y z
N VAL A 1 -3.91 0.63 -11.82
CA VAL A 1 -5.34 1.04 -11.75
C VAL A 1 -5.44 2.53 -11.92
N ASN A 2 -6.26 2.98 -12.85
CA ASN A 2 -6.60 4.38 -13.06
C ASN A 2 -8.00 4.63 -12.44
N ASP A 3 -8.05 5.38 -11.37
CA ASP A 3 -9.29 5.63 -10.62
C ASP A 3 -10.01 6.90 -11.10
N GLY A 4 -10.32 6.95 -12.39
CA GLY A 4 -11.09 8.04 -12.99
C GLY A 4 -10.30 9.34 -13.12
N SER A 5 -9.00 9.27 -13.47
CA SER A 5 -8.19 10.46 -13.75
C SER A 5 -8.74 11.24 -14.93
N SER A 6 -8.79 12.57 -14.81
CA SER A 6 -9.29 13.48 -15.85
C SER A 6 -8.19 14.00 -16.79
N ASP A 7 -6.94 13.68 -16.49
CA ASP A 7 -5.76 14.03 -17.28
C ASP A 7 -5.38 12.89 -18.27
N ARG A 8 -4.20 12.97 -18.84
CA ARG A 8 -3.68 11.96 -19.78
C ARG A 8 -3.22 10.64 -19.15
N THR A 9 -3.46 10.42 -17.85
CA THR A 9 -3.01 9.21 -17.16
C THR A 9 -3.56 7.93 -17.82
N GLY A 10 -4.86 7.93 -18.18
CA GLY A 10 -5.47 6.79 -18.87
C GLY A 10 -4.81 6.47 -20.21
N GLU A 11 -4.59 7.49 -21.04
CA GLU A 11 -3.93 7.35 -22.36
C GLU A 11 -2.52 6.78 -22.22
N ILE A 12 -1.74 7.29 -21.24
CA ILE A 12 -0.38 6.84 -20.97
C ILE A 12 -0.37 5.37 -20.57
N ILE A 13 -1.27 4.95 -19.69
CA ILE A 13 -1.38 3.55 -19.25
C ILE A 13 -1.70 2.64 -20.45
N GLU A 14 -2.64 3.02 -21.31
CA GLU A 14 -2.99 2.27 -22.51
C GLU A 14 -1.82 2.20 -23.51
N ASP A 15 -1.05 3.28 -23.67
CA ASP A 15 0.16 3.27 -24.49
C ASP A 15 1.20 2.26 -23.99
N TYR A 16 1.41 2.18 -22.69
CA TYR A 16 2.31 1.19 -22.11
C TYR A 16 1.78 -0.23 -22.27
N ALA A 17 0.47 -0.45 -22.08
CA ALA A 17 -0.15 -1.76 -22.25
C ALA A 17 -0.02 -2.31 -23.69
N ARG A 18 -0.08 -1.43 -24.70
CA ARG A 18 0.16 -1.83 -26.09
C ARG A 18 1.60 -2.28 -26.37
N ARG A 19 2.56 -1.79 -25.60
CA ARG A 19 4.00 -2.07 -25.79
C ARG A 19 4.51 -3.20 -24.91
N ASP A 20 3.88 -3.42 -23.76
CA ASP A 20 4.31 -4.43 -22.80
C ASP A 20 3.08 -5.19 -22.27
N PRO A 21 2.94 -6.48 -22.61
CA PRO A 21 1.80 -7.29 -22.19
C PRO A 21 1.73 -7.54 -20.66
N ARG A 22 2.80 -7.21 -19.92
CA ARG A 22 2.79 -7.23 -18.45
C ARG A 22 2.01 -6.07 -17.84
N VAL A 23 1.78 -5.01 -18.62
CA VAL A 23 0.99 -3.86 -18.19
C VAL A 23 -0.48 -4.15 -18.45
N VAL A 24 -1.23 -4.33 -17.38
CA VAL A 24 -2.65 -4.68 -17.42
C VAL A 24 -3.48 -3.52 -16.89
N PRO A 25 -4.13 -2.72 -17.75
CA PRO A 25 -4.95 -1.59 -17.33
C PRO A 25 -6.21 -2.02 -16.57
N ILE A 26 -6.55 -1.27 -15.53
CA ILE A 26 -7.86 -1.29 -14.88
C ILE A 26 -8.32 0.15 -14.77
N HIS A 27 -9.48 0.48 -15.33
CA HIS A 27 -10.05 1.82 -15.29
C HIS A 27 -11.35 1.85 -14.51
N HIS A 28 -11.47 2.78 -13.57
CA HIS A 28 -12.74 3.09 -12.93
C HIS A 28 -13.38 4.32 -13.58
N SER A 29 -14.67 4.29 -13.72
CA SER A 29 -15.49 5.43 -14.14
C SER A 29 -16.87 5.31 -13.47
N PRO A 30 -17.21 6.22 -12.56
CA PRO A 30 -16.42 7.34 -12.01
C PRO A 30 -15.30 6.91 -11.05
N ASN A 31 -14.55 7.90 -10.52
CA ASN A 31 -13.61 7.69 -9.41
C ASN A 31 -14.30 7.02 -8.22
N ARG A 32 -13.64 6.00 -7.64
CA ARG A 32 -14.18 5.17 -6.55
C ARG A 32 -13.37 5.27 -5.26
N GLY A 33 -12.27 6.02 -5.29
CA GLY A 33 -11.36 6.23 -4.17
C GLY A 33 -10.19 5.25 -4.12
N VAL A 34 -9.15 5.66 -3.38
CA VAL A 34 -7.87 4.94 -3.29
C VAL A 34 -8.02 3.48 -2.84
N GLY A 35 -8.90 3.22 -1.88
CA GLY A 35 -9.15 1.86 -1.40
C GLY A 35 -9.76 0.97 -2.47
N ALA A 36 -10.71 1.50 -3.25
CA ALA A 36 -11.30 0.77 -4.38
C ALA A 36 -10.27 0.46 -5.47
N ALA A 37 -9.37 1.41 -5.76
CA ALA A 37 -8.29 1.20 -6.71
C ALA A 37 -7.35 0.06 -6.26
N ILE A 38 -6.92 0.09 -4.99
CA ILE A 38 -6.08 -0.96 -4.41
C ILE A 38 -6.80 -2.31 -4.43
N THR A 39 -8.06 -2.35 -3.98
CA THR A 39 -8.88 -3.57 -3.98
C THR A 39 -9.04 -4.17 -5.37
N SER A 40 -9.25 -3.34 -6.39
CA SER A 40 -9.32 -3.81 -7.79
C SER A 40 -8.00 -4.42 -8.26
N GLY A 41 -6.86 -3.80 -7.90
CA GLY A 41 -5.53 -4.33 -8.18
C GLY A 41 -5.28 -5.66 -7.47
N TYR A 42 -5.66 -5.79 -6.19
CA TYR A 42 -5.54 -7.01 -5.43
C TYR A 42 -6.39 -8.16 -6.00
N LYS A 43 -7.64 -7.89 -6.34
CA LYS A 43 -8.52 -8.87 -6.98
C LYS A 43 -7.94 -9.35 -8.31
N ARG A 44 -7.35 -8.44 -9.07
CA ARG A 44 -6.69 -8.78 -10.32
C ARG A 44 -5.45 -9.65 -10.07
N ALA A 45 -4.61 -9.34 -9.10
CA ALA A 45 -3.45 -10.14 -8.73
C ALA A 45 -3.85 -11.58 -8.33
N VAL A 46 -4.93 -11.72 -7.56
CA VAL A 46 -5.49 -13.05 -7.21
C VAL A 46 -5.97 -13.79 -8.46
N ALA A 47 -6.72 -13.12 -9.34
CA ALA A 47 -7.25 -13.74 -10.57
C ALA A 47 -6.16 -14.17 -11.54
N ASP A 48 -5.06 -13.41 -11.60
CA ASP A 48 -3.92 -13.72 -12.47
C ASP A 48 -2.94 -14.75 -11.86
N GLY A 49 -3.23 -15.26 -10.65
CA GLY A 49 -2.38 -16.25 -9.98
C GLY A 49 -1.01 -15.73 -9.55
N MET A 50 -0.91 -14.43 -9.24
CA MET A 50 0.32 -13.85 -8.71
C MET A 50 0.62 -14.41 -7.31
N GLU A 51 1.86 -14.38 -6.88
CA GLU A 51 2.26 -14.82 -5.53
C GLU A 51 2.24 -13.67 -4.51
N ILE A 52 2.62 -12.46 -4.95
CA ILE A 52 2.69 -11.27 -4.13
C ILE A 52 2.12 -10.08 -4.91
N ALA A 53 1.37 -9.23 -4.24
CA ALA A 53 0.91 -7.95 -4.78
C ALA A 53 1.58 -6.81 -4.02
N ALA A 54 2.13 -5.83 -4.74
CA ALA A 54 2.69 -4.61 -4.15
C ALA A 54 1.91 -3.38 -4.63
N VAL A 55 1.77 -2.39 -3.74
CA VAL A 55 1.13 -1.10 -4.03
C VAL A 55 2.18 -0.01 -4.13
N MET A 56 2.20 0.66 -5.28
CA MET A 56 2.99 1.87 -5.52
C MET A 56 2.08 2.95 -6.08
N ALA A 57 2.11 4.14 -5.48
CA ALA A 57 1.38 5.29 -6.02
C ALA A 57 2.07 5.86 -7.26
N GLY A 58 1.28 6.36 -8.21
CA GLY A 58 1.79 6.96 -9.46
C GLY A 58 2.31 8.39 -9.30
N ASP A 59 2.47 8.89 -8.08
CA ASP A 59 2.89 10.25 -7.75
C ASP A 59 4.41 10.45 -7.59
N ASN A 60 5.21 9.43 -7.95
CA ASN A 60 6.67 9.40 -7.86
C ASN A 60 7.24 9.55 -6.42
N GLN A 61 6.42 9.38 -5.38
CA GLN A 61 6.90 9.42 -3.99
C GLN A 61 7.50 8.09 -3.52
N MET A 62 7.20 7.00 -4.22
CA MET A 62 7.66 5.65 -3.91
C MET A 62 8.77 5.24 -4.88
N ASP A 63 9.98 4.99 -4.35
CA ASP A 63 11.12 4.60 -5.15
C ASP A 63 11.10 3.09 -5.44
N PRO A 64 11.05 2.66 -6.73
CA PRO A 64 11.10 1.24 -7.09
C PRO A 64 12.33 0.50 -6.57
N ALA A 65 13.44 1.20 -6.31
CA ALA A 65 14.66 0.60 -5.76
C ALA A 65 14.45 -0.07 -4.38
N TYR A 66 13.42 0.33 -3.63
CA TYR A 66 13.07 -0.26 -2.34
C TYR A 66 12.04 -1.40 -2.43
N LEU A 67 11.52 -1.68 -3.63
CA LEU A 67 10.56 -2.77 -3.81
C LEU A 67 11.11 -4.14 -3.35
N PRO A 68 12.35 -4.55 -3.66
CA PRO A 68 12.90 -5.80 -3.16
C PRO A 68 12.83 -5.91 -1.63
N ALA A 69 13.19 -4.85 -0.90
CA ALA A 69 13.16 -4.85 0.56
C ALA A 69 11.74 -5.06 1.13
N LEU A 70 10.69 -4.62 0.42
CA LEU A 70 9.29 -4.91 0.79
C LEU A 70 8.92 -6.36 0.49
N LEU A 71 9.43 -6.94 -0.59
CA LEU A 71 9.09 -8.30 -1.01
C LEU A 71 9.82 -9.37 -0.20
N ASP A 72 11.10 -9.16 0.14
CA ASP A 72 11.96 -10.15 0.80
C ASP A 72 11.33 -10.80 2.04
N PRO A 73 10.72 -10.07 3.01
CA PRO A 73 10.12 -10.71 4.18
C PRO A 73 8.95 -11.64 3.83
N ILE A 74 8.25 -11.38 2.72
CA ILE A 74 7.12 -12.21 2.27
C ILE A 74 7.66 -13.45 1.55
N VAL A 75 8.63 -13.27 0.65
CA VAL A 75 9.29 -14.35 -0.09
C VAL A 75 9.94 -15.35 0.87
N GLU A 76 10.55 -14.85 1.95
CA GLU A 76 11.18 -15.66 2.99
C GLU A 76 10.18 -16.27 4.00
N GLY A 77 8.88 -16.04 3.85
CA GLY A 77 7.84 -16.54 4.75
C GLY A 77 7.85 -15.92 6.15
N ARG A 78 8.49 -14.75 6.31
CA ARG A 78 8.61 -14.04 7.59
C ARG A 78 7.49 -13.00 7.80
N ALA A 79 6.68 -12.73 6.78
CA ALA A 79 5.55 -11.83 6.83
C ALA A 79 4.51 -12.20 5.77
N ASP A 80 3.23 -11.91 6.06
CA ASP A 80 2.13 -11.95 5.11
C ASP A 80 1.91 -10.58 4.46
N TYR A 81 2.24 -9.53 5.20
CA TYR A 81 2.12 -8.13 4.77
C TYR A 81 3.32 -7.32 5.22
N THR A 82 3.85 -6.51 4.32
CA THR A 82 4.93 -5.57 4.61
C THR A 82 4.51 -4.15 4.29
N LYS A 83 5.05 -3.21 5.05
CA LYS A 83 4.73 -1.79 4.93
C LYS A 83 5.96 -0.93 5.07
N GLY A 84 6.13 0.02 4.16
CA GLY A 84 7.20 1.01 4.24
C GLY A 84 7.05 1.87 5.52
N ASN A 85 8.15 2.11 6.21
CA ASN A 85 8.19 2.94 7.40
C ASN A 85 9.24 4.04 7.25
N ARG A 86 8.75 5.28 7.18
CA ARG A 86 9.56 6.50 7.03
C ARG A 86 10.09 7.01 8.38
N LEU A 87 9.61 6.46 9.49
CA LEU A 87 9.89 6.97 10.84
C LEU A 87 11.01 6.23 11.55
N ILE A 88 11.45 5.07 11.04
CA ILE A 88 12.52 4.26 11.64
C ILE A 88 13.85 5.02 11.70
N ASN A 89 14.16 5.83 10.67
CA ASN A 89 15.42 6.55 10.58
C ASN A 89 15.17 8.06 10.62
N GLU A 90 15.91 8.78 11.49
CA GLU A 90 15.80 10.25 11.58
C GLU A 90 16.13 10.95 10.26
N ALA A 91 17.07 10.40 9.48
CA ALA A 91 17.39 10.92 8.15
C ALA A 91 16.18 10.88 7.19
N TYR A 92 15.27 9.94 7.37
CA TYR A 92 14.07 9.80 6.55
C TYR A 92 12.94 10.76 6.93
N ARG A 93 13.04 11.39 8.11
CA ARG A 93 12.07 12.41 8.60
C ARG A 93 12.42 13.84 8.18
N LYS A 94 13.60 14.07 7.58
CA LYS A 94 14.01 15.42 7.14
C LYS A 94 12.98 16.02 6.20
N GLY A 95 12.47 17.23 6.57
CA GLY A 95 11.49 17.98 5.78
C GLY A 95 10.03 17.82 6.24
N MET A 96 9.74 16.99 7.25
CA MET A 96 8.38 16.87 7.78
C MET A 96 8.09 17.98 8.80
N PRO A 97 7.04 18.81 8.61
CA PRO A 97 6.63 19.83 9.60
C PRO A 97 6.27 19.20 10.96
N ALA A 98 6.61 19.87 12.06
CA ALA A 98 6.40 19.36 13.41
C ALA A 98 4.93 19.03 13.73
N TRP A 99 3.96 19.87 13.29
CA TRP A 99 2.53 19.63 13.47
C TRP A 99 2.04 18.35 12.77
N ARG A 100 2.62 18.07 11.59
CA ARG A 100 2.32 16.84 10.82
C ARG A 100 2.89 15.59 11.52
N SER A 101 4.09 15.73 12.10
CA SER A 101 4.70 14.67 12.92
C SER A 101 3.86 14.35 14.15
N PHE A 102 3.35 15.37 14.84
CA PHE A 102 2.48 15.21 16.01
C PHE A 102 1.14 14.53 15.64
N GLY A 103 0.47 15.00 14.59
CA GLY A 103 -0.76 14.39 14.11
C GLY A 103 -0.57 12.93 13.70
N ASN A 104 0.53 12.62 13.00
CA ASN A 104 0.88 11.25 12.64
C ASN A 104 1.13 10.37 13.87
N SER A 105 1.74 10.90 14.92
CA SER A 105 1.99 10.15 16.17
C SER A 105 0.69 9.77 16.88
N ILE A 106 -0.27 10.69 16.98
CA ILE A 106 -1.60 10.41 17.55
C ILE A 106 -2.32 9.35 16.71
N LEU A 107 -2.35 9.55 15.39
CA LEU A 107 -3.01 8.61 14.50
C LEU A 107 -2.35 7.22 14.53
N THR A 108 -1.03 7.17 14.62
CA THR A 108 -0.28 5.91 14.79
C THR A 108 -0.69 5.21 16.08
N PHE A 109 -0.77 5.96 17.20
CA PHE A 109 -1.18 5.41 18.49
C PHE A 109 -2.60 4.83 18.45
N LEU A 110 -3.55 5.59 17.89
CA LEU A 110 -4.93 5.14 17.73
C LEU A 110 -5.02 3.90 16.81
N THR A 111 -4.23 3.88 15.74
CA THR A 111 -4.19 2.72 14.84
C THR A 111 -3.60 1.49 15.54
N LYS A 112 -2.59 1.63 16.38
CA LYS A 112 -2.04 0.53 17.20
C LYS A 112 -3.11 -0.09 18.10
N ILE A 113 -3.90 0.74 18.77
CA ILE A 113 -5.02 0.26 19.61
C ILE A 113 -6.06 -0.46 18.75
N ALA A 114 -6.46 0.12 17.63
CA ALA A 114 -7.52 -0.43 16.79
C ALA A 114 -7.10 -1.69 16.04
N SER A 115 -5.84 -1.77 15.58
CA SER A 115 -5.33 -2.88 14.77
C SER A 115 -4.63 -3.98 15.57
N GLY A 116 -4.25 -3.72 16.84
CA GLY A 116 -3.47 -4.65 17.64
C GLY A 116 -1.99 -4.77 17.26
N TYR A 117 -1.52 -4.16 16.16
CA TYR A 117 -0.11 -4.20 15.73
C TYR A 117 0.72 -3.11 16.40
N TRP A 118 1.19 -3.36 17.62
CA TRP A 118 2.00 -2.42 18.40
C TRP A 118 3.35 -2.10 17.82
N GLN A 119 3.92 -2.99 17.01
CA GLN A 119 5.21 -2.81 16.33
C GLN A 119 5.15 -1.84 15.14
N MET A 120 3.95 -1.57 14.58
CA MET A 120 3.78 -0.67 13.44
C MET A 120 4.04 0.78 13.82
N MET A 121 4.91 1.47 13.05
CA MET A 121 5.29 2.86 13.33
C MET A 121 4.75 3.87 12.32
N ASP A 122 4.47 3.45 11.07
CA ASP A 122 3.96 4.33 10.00
C ASP A 122 2.74 3.72 9.30
N PRO A 123 1.56 3.68 9.96
CA PRO A 123 0.36 3.06 9.40
C PRO A 123 -0.19 3.79 8.17
N GLN A 124 0.25 5.03 7.92
CA GLN A 124 -0.23 5.87 6.80
C GLN A 124 0.62 5.72 5.52
N ASN A 125 1.72 4.99 5.55
CA ASN A 125 2.51 4.79 4.35
C ASN A 125 1.77 3.87 3.37
N GLY A 126 1.65 4.29 2.12
CA GLY A 126 0.98 3.55 1.05
C GLY A 126 1.88 2.55 0.32
N TYR A 127 3.19 2.56 0.54
CA TYR A 127 4.11 1.61 -0.08
C TYR A 127 4.08 0.29 0.69
N THR A 128 3.41 -0.70 0.14
CA THR A 128 3.09 -1.96 0.83
C THR A 128 3.21 -3.15 -0.10
N ALA A 129 3.42 -4.33 0.46
CA ALA A 129 3.26 -5.60 -0.25
C ALA A 129 2.51 -6.61 0.61
N ILE A 130 1.81 -7.54 -0.03
CA ILE A 130 1.00 -8.57 0.61
C ILE A 130 1.10 -9.88 -0.18
N SER A 131 1.16 -11.01 0.50
CA SER A 131 1.05 -12.31 -0.16
C SER A 131 -0.37 -12.51 -0.70
N VAL A 132 -0.49 -13.08 -1.90
CA VAL A 132 -1.82 -13.38 -2.46
C VAL A 132 -2.54 -14.46 -1.65
N LYS A 133 -1.79 -15.33 -0.96
CA LYS A 133 -2.36 -16.25 0.01
C LYS A 133 -3.13 -15.50 1.12
N ALA A 134 -2.54 -14.45 1.70
CA ALA A 134 -3.22 -13.61 2.68
C ALA A 134 -4.41 -12.85 2.06
N LEU A 135 -4.27 -12.34 0.83
CA LEU A 135 -5.38 -11.67 0.12
C LEU A 135 -6.60 -12.58 -0.06
N ALA A 136 -6.38 -13.86 -0.31
CA ALA A 136 -7.45 -14.84 -0.51
C ALA A 136 -8.30 -15.08 0.76
N GLU A 137 -7.74 -14.82 1.93
CA GLU A 137 -8.43 -14.96 3.22
C GLU A 137 -9.17 -13.69 3.64
N LEU A 138 -8.85 -12.54 3.04
CA LEU A 138 -9.42 -11.24 3.43
C LEU A 138 -10.73 -10.95 2.71
N PRO A 139 -11.73 -10.37 3.40
CA PRO A 139 -12.98 -9.94 2.79
C PRO A 139 -12.79 -8.61 2.07
N LEU A 140 -12.09 -8.61 0.92
CA LEU A 140 -11.66 -7.42 0.21
C LEU A 140 -12.78 -6.41 -0.09
N ASP A 141 -14.02 -6.90 -0.27
CA ASP A 141 -15.19 -6.04 -0.50
C ASP A 141 -15.71 -5.35 0.77
N SER A 142 -15.35 -5.86 1.94
CA SER A 142 -15.75 -5.29 3.24
C SER A 142 -14.73 -4.28 3.78
N ILE A 143 -13.56 -4.18 3.17
CA ILE A 143 -12.55 -3.21 3.57
C ILE A 143 -13.00 -1.81 3.18
N TYR A 144 -12.88 -0.83 4.11
CA TYR A 144 -13.27 0.55 3.86
C TYR A 144 -12.50 1.17 2.68
N GLN A 145 -13.20 1.70 1.69
CA GLN A 145 -12.62 2.11 0.41
C GLN A 145 -12.06 3.55 0.38
N GLY A 146 -12.26 4.35 1.44
CA GLY A 146 -11.77 5.73 1.55
C GLY A 146 -10.35 5.85 2.14
N TYR A 147 -10.00 7.04 2.63
CA TYR A 147 -8.68 7.35 3.21
C TYR A 147 -8.27 6.49 4.41
N GLY A 148 -9.24 5.90 5.12
CA GLY A 148 -8.99 4.94 6.21
C GLY A 148 -8.66 3.52 5.75
N TYR A 149 -8.50 3.27 4.45
CA TYR A 149 -8.28 1.95 3.88
C TYR A 149 -7.17 1.16 4.58
N TYR A 150 -5.98 1.74 4.69
CA TYR A 150 -4.84 1.04 5.30
C TYR A 150 -5.05 0.71 6.78
N ASN A 151 -5.70 1.60 7.54
CA ASN A 151 -6.01 1.35 8.95
C ASN A 151 -7.01 0.20 9.08
N ASN A 152 -8.05 0.20 8.25
CA ASN A 152 -9.06 -0.87 8.24
C ASN A 152 -8.47 -2.19 7.75
N LEU A 153 -7.60 -2.16 6.72
CA LEU A 153 -6.86 -3.35 6.27
C LEU A 153 -6.03 -3.97 7.41
N LEU A 154 -5.32 -3.16 8.20
CA LEU A 154 -4.55 -3.65 9.35
C LEU A 154 -5.44 -4.35 10.38
N VAL A 155 -6.64 -3.86 10.63
CA VAL A 155 -7.62 -4.54 11.51
C VAL A 155 -7.99 -5.91 10.95
N TRP A 156 -8.30 -5.99 9.65
CA TRP A 156 -8.62 -7.27 9.01
C TRP A 156 -7.45 -8.25 9.01
N LEU A 157 -6.22 -7.77 8.77
CA LEU A 157 -5.01 -8.60 8.86
C LEU A 157 -4.84 -9.18 10.27
N ASN A 158 -5.13 -8.40 11.33
CA ASN A 158 -5.06 -8.88 12.70
C ASN A 158 -6.14 -9.93 13.01
N ILE A 159 -7.38 -9.68 12.58
CA ILE A 159 -8.49 -10.63 12.74
C ILE A 159 -8.15 -12.01 12.14
N HIS A 160 -7.42 -12.01 11.02
CA HIS A 160 -6.97 -13.24 10.34
C HIS A 160 -5.59 -13.73 10.82
N ASN A 161 -5.05 -13.20 11.93
CA ASN A 161 -3.74 -13.58 12.51
C ASN A 161 -2.56 -13.48 11.53
N MET A 162 -2.60 -12.53 10.60
CA MET A 162 -1.53 -12.31 9.63
C MET A 162 -0.30 -11.65 10.26
N THR A 163 0.88 -12.06 9.81
CA THR A 163 2.13 -11.46 10.26
C THR A 163 2.44 -10.19 9.47
N VAL A 164 2.53 -9.05 10.18
CA VAL A 164 2.81 -7.74 9.58
C VAL A 164 4.21 -7.25 9.97
N ARG A 165 4.96 -6.70 9.01
CA ARG A 165 6.31 -6.13 9.26
C ARG A 165 6.48 -4.76 8.64
N ASP A 166 7.14 -3.87 9.39
CA ASP A 166 7.64 -2.59 8.89
C ASP A 166 8.99 -2.78 8.18
N VAL A 167 9.16 -2.09 7.06
CA VAL A 167 10.39 -2.03 6.28
C VAL A 167 10.88 -0.59 6.20
N ALA A 168 12.13 -0.34 6.56
CA ALA A 168 12.71 1.01 6.54
C ALA A 168 12.80 1.54 5.09
N ILE A 169 12.02 2.56 4.75
CA ILE A 169 12.00 3.18 3.43
C ILE A 169 12.03 4.70 3.59
N PRO A 170 12.95 5.41 2.90
CA PRO A 170 13.00 6.86 2.97
C PRO A 170 11.76 7.50 2.34
N ALA A 171 11.32 8.63 2.91
CA ALA A 171 10.32 9.46 2.26
C ALA A 171 10.95 10.24 1.10
N ARG A 172 10.35 10.19 -0.08
CA ARG A 172 10.57 11.16 -1.14
C ARG A 172 9.47 12.22 -1.05
N TYR A 173 9.82 13.39 -0.55
CA TYR A 173 8.96 14.57 -0.68
C TYR A 173 9.32 15.23 -2.01
N GLY A 174 8.37 15.28 -2.95
CA GLY A 174 8.56 15.92 -4.26
C GLY A 174 9.02 17.38 -4.11
N ARG A 175 9.88 17.81 -5.04
CA ARG A 175 10.16 19.21 -5.28
C ARG A 175 9.01 19.82 -6.05
#